data_de3a2bc8a6747c6c7509f8078a4104f3
#
_entry.id   de3a2bc8a6747c6c7509f8078a4104f3
#
_cell.length_a   1.000
_cell.length_b   1.000
_cell.length_c   1.000
_cell.angle_alpha   90.00
_cell.angle_beta   90.00
_cell.angle_gamma   90.00
#
_symmetry.space_group_name_H-M   'P 1'
#
loop_
_entity.id
_entity.type
_entity.pdbx_description
1 polymer ?
#
loop_
_entity_poly.entity_id
_entity_poly.type
_entity_poly.pdbx_seq_one_letter_code
_entity_poly.pdbx_strand_id
1 'polypeptide(L)'
;VPLAPPTAGGLSRRALLAAAGAGAAALGLSACASPSASGGVTEITFFQSKPEVIGYFGDVIERFHASQSRIRVVHDFSSNLSAGFVRSNPPDLGCLNYNFEVARFVERGALSDLSDLPEAKRINPAIQPLIEQTASYPDRTSVLPYSLMMAAVLYNRDIFAAQGLEVPTTWTEFLAVCDALTAAGITPIYSTYKDPWTVAQGLFDYSVGGTVDLDSFFTQLKEQGADVGASSPVSFEKDFAAPVDQMLQVAAYSNPNAASRGYGDGNLAFSNGEAAMLLQGPWALSEIAKTAPDLSIGAFPLPMTDDPDDRRVRVNVDLALWIPEASDKKEAAREFLAFLMQPEIIDAYNADNNAFGVTTDAPAVTQPTLVELQEFYDRAAFSLGASQLVPQNIPLQNYLQGIVLGSDPASTLRTIDADWARIAFRS
;
A
#
# COMPACT_ATOMS: atom_id res chain seq x y z
N VAL A 1 -1.12 -75.90 18.82
CA VAL A 1 0.35 -75.78 18.83
C VAL A 1 0.73 -74.55 18.01
N PRO A 2 1.22 -73.42 18.56
CA PRO A 2 1.66 -72.27 17.80
C PRO A 2 3.15 -72.38 17.48
N LEU A 3 3.52 -72.10 16.25
CA LEU A 3 4.88 -72.00 15.75
C LEU A 3 5.46 -70.62 16.07
N ALA A 4 6.66 -70.60 16.60
CA ALA A 4 7.45 -69.43 16.95
C ALA A 4 8.10 -68.78 15.71
N PRO A 5 8.31 -67.47 15.67
CA PRO A 5 8.99 -66.78 14.56
C PRO A 5 10.53 -66.86 14.71
N PRO A 6 11.29 -66.77 13.61
CA PRO A 6 12.76 -66.85 13.62
C PRO A 6 13.40 -65.54 14.08
N THR A 7 14.46 -65.66 14.82
CA THR A 7 15.31 -64.58 15.37
C THR A 7 16.20 -63.95 14.29
N ALA A 8 16.10 -62.62 14.16
CA ALA A 8 17.00 -61.83 13.32
C ALA A 8 18.35 -61.61 14.01
N GLY A 9 19.44 -62.08 13.39
CA GLY A 9 20.80 -61.83 13.84
C GLY A 9 21.26 -60.38 13.61
N GLY A 10 21.62 -59.69 14.69
CA GLY A 10 22.11 -58.32 14.64
C GLY A 10 23.55 -58.25 14.10
N LEU A 11 23.78 -57.41 13.12
CA LEU A 11 25.11 -57.04 12.63
C LEU A 11 25.82 -56.14 13.65
N SER A 12 27.01 -56.56 14.10
CA SER A 12 27.77 -55.83 15.11
C SER A 12 28.45 -54.58 14.54
N ARG A 13 28.53 -53.53 15.37
CA ARG A 13 29.18 -52.24 15.05
C ARG A 13 30.66 -52.34 14.62
N ARG A 14 31.30 -53.50 14.76
CA ARG A 14 32.69 -53.72 14.31
C ARG A 14 32.85 -54.10 12.84
N ALA A 15 31.75 -54.49 12.15
CA ALA A 15 31.78 -54.80 10.72
C ALA A 15 31.66 -53.55 9.84
N LEU A 16 31.21 -52.44 10.38
CA LEU A 16 31.03 -51.15 9.64
C LEU A 16 32.29 -50.28 9.59
N LEU A 17 33.31 -50.57 10.43
CA LEU A 17 34.56 -49.80 10.48
C LEU A 17 35.70 -50.43 9.66
N ALA A 18 35.52 -51.61 9.09
CA ALA A 18 36.54 -52.29 8.27
C ALA A 18 36.41 -52.02 6.75
N ALA A 19 35.36 -51.33 6.30
CA ALA A 19 35.14 -51.00 4.88
C ALA A 19 35.60 -49.58 4.47
N ALA A 20 36.14 -48.76 5.40
CA ALA A 20 36.56 -47.39 5.15
C ALA A 20 38.08 -47.20 4.95
N GLY A 21 38.85 -48.29 4.81
CA GLY A 21 40.31 -48.25 4.83
C GLY A 21 41.06 -48.66 3.56
N ALA A 22 40.42 -48.70 2.38
CA ALA A 22 41.13 -49.09 1.13
C ALA A 22 40.64 -48.24 -0.06
N GLY A 23 41.06 -46.97 -0.13
CA GLY A 23 40.66 -46.09 -1.26
C GLY A 23 41.38 -44.75 -1.31
N ALA A 24 42.56 -44.64 -0.65
CA ALA A 24 43.29 -43.37 -0.67
C ALA A 24 44.73 -43.56 -1.19
N ALA A 25 44.88 -43.82 -2.49
CA ALA A 25 46.15 -43.64 -3.20
C ALA A 25 45.92 -43.78 -4.72
N ALA A 26 45.43 -42.72 -5.37
CA ALA A 26 45.70 -42.35 -6.76
C ALA A 26 44.89 -41.13 -7.10
N LEU A 27 45.59 -40.03 -7.40
CA LEU A 27 45.24 -38.93 -8.28
C LEU A 27 45.56 -37.59 -7.67
N GLY A 28 46.82 -37.36 -7.38
CA GLY A 28 47.39 -36.02 -7.49
C GLY A 28 47.75 -35.81 -8.95
N LEU A 29 47.07 -34.85 -9.57
CA LEU A 29 47.45 -34.06 -10.74
C LEU A 29 46.18 -33.67 -11.53
N SER A 30 45.65 -32.51 -11.23
CA SER A 30 44.94 -31.71 -12.22
C SER A 30 44.73 -30.34 -11.59
N ALA A 31 45.62 -29.41 -11.89
CA ALA A 31 45.33 -28.34 -12.78
C ALA A 31 44.32 -27.33 -12.24
N CYS A 32 44.85 -26.15 -12.05
CA CYS A 32 44.09 -24.89 -12.09
C CYS A 32 43.03 -24.94 -13.21
N ALA A 33 41.85 -25.38 -12.84
CA ALA A 33 40.66 -25.07 -13.63
C ALA A 33 40.12 -23.79 -13.01
N SER A 34 40.23 -22.68 -13.74
CA SER A 34 39.37 -21.50 -13.61
C SER A 34 37.96 -22.00 -13.38
N PRO A 35 37.15 -21.38 -12.49
CA PRO A 35 35.75 -21.71 -12.42
C PRO A 35 35.15 -21.36 -13.80
N SER A 36 35.04 -22.40 -14.65
CA SER A 36 34.10 -22.33 -15.77
C SER A 36 32.75 -22.03 -15.15
N ALA A 37 32.16 -20.90 -15.55
CA ALA A 37 30.78 -20.58 -15.24
C ALA A 37 29.92 -21.76 -15.73
N SER A 38 29.68 -22.73 -14.86
CA SER A 38 28.66 -23.73 -15.05
C SER A 38 27.35 -22.94 -14.95
N GLY A 39 26.70 -22.71 -16.07
CA GLY A 39 25.43 -21.97 -16.16
C GLY A 39 24.32 -22.69 -15.41
N GLY A 40 24.39 -22.64 -14.07
CA GLY A 40 23.29 -23.06 -13.22
C GLY A 40 22.21 -22.00 -13.24
N VAL A 41 20.95 -22.43 -13.20
CA VAL A 41 19.81 -21.54 -13.04
C VAL A 41 19.89 -20.87 -11.66
N THR A 42 19.90 -19.54 -11.61
CA THR A 42 19.81 -18.77 -10.36
C THR A 42 18.35 -18.69 -9.94
N GLU A 43 18.02 -19.25 -8.79
CA GLU A 43 16.67 -19.14 -8.24
C GLU A 43 16.59 -17.95 -7.30
N ILE A 44 15.61 -17.05 -7.51
CA ILE A 44 15.29 -15.91 -6.64
C ILE A 44 13.89 -16.03 -6.08
N THR A 45 13.68 -15.53 -4.85
CA THR A 45 12.38 -15.43 -4.22
C THR A 45 11.81 -14.03 -4.41
N PHE A 46 10.63 -13.95 -5.02
CA PHE A 46 9.85 -12.72 -5.20
C PHE A 46 8.68 -12.70 -4.23
N PHE A 47 8.68 -11.74 -3.31
CA PHE A 47 7.62 -11.57 -2.33
C PHE A 47 6.56 -10.57 -2.82
N GLN A 48 5.34 -11.08 -3.02
CA GLN A 48 4.17 -10.27 -3.35
C GLN A 48 2.93 -10.98 -2.82
N SER A 49 2.22 -10.38 -1.87
CA SER A 49 1.15 -11.05 -1.10
C SER A 49 -0.21 -10.35 -1.19
N LYS A 50 -0.38 -9.35 -2.05
CA LYS A 50 -1.67 -8.70 -2.29
C LYS A 50 -2.59 -9.68 -3.02
N PRO A 51 -3.70 -10.16 -2.39
CA PRO A 51 -4.47 -11.29 -2.92
C PRO A 51 -5.03 -11.07 -4.34
N GLU A 52 -5.44 -9.82 -4.62
CA GLU A 52 -6.11 -9.45 -5.88
C GLU A 52 -5.19 -9.57 -7.11
N VAL A 53 -3.86 -9.53 -6.90
CA VAL A 53 -2.87 -9.47 -7.98
C VAL A 53 -1.88 -10.65 -8.00
N ILE A 54 -2.07 -11.66 -7.14
CA ILE A 54 -1.24 -12.87 -7.14
C ILE A 54 -1.27 -13.54 -8.52
N GLY A 55 -2.45 -13.65 -9.14
CA GLY A 55 -2.60 -14.22 -10.48
C GLY A 55 -1.83 -13.43 -11.54
N TYR A 56 -1.97 -12.10 -11.53
CA TYR A 56 -1.25 -11.24 -12.44
C TYR A 56 0.27 -11.45 -12.38
N PHE A 57 0.84 -11.42 -11.17
CA PHE A 57 2.29 -11.62 -11.03
C PHE A 57 2.72 -13.05 -11.35
N GLY A 58 1.85 -14.05 -11.17
CA GLY A 58 2.08 -15.40 -11.66
C GLY A 58 2.28 -15.43 -13.17
N ASP A 59 1.40 -14.79 -13.94
CA ASP A 59 1.48 -14.71 -15.40
C ASP A 59 2.72 -13.91 -15.85
N VAL A 60 3.07 -12.84 -15.16
CA VAL A 60 4.29 -12.06 -15.44
C VAL A 60 5.55 -12.88 -15.20
N ILE A 61 5.60 -13.69 -14.14
CA ILE A 61 6.72 -14.60 -13.87
C ILE A 61 6.87 -15.63 -14.98
N GLU A 62 5.77 -16.22 -15.47
CA GLU A 62 5.82 -17.16 -16.61
C GLU A 62 6.32 -16.49 -17.88
N ARG A 63 5.91 -15.25 -18.16
CA ARG A 63 6.45 -14.45 -19.29
C ARG A 63 7.95 -14.21 -19.12
N PHE A 64 8.42 -13.90 -17.91
CA PHE A 64 9.86 -13.75 -17.64
C PHE A 64 10.61 -15.06 -17.90
N HIS A 65 10.11 -16.18 -17.40
CA HIS A 65 10.69 -17.51 -17.63
C HIS A 65 10.75 -17.87 -19.13
N ALA A 66 9.72 -17.50 -19.89
CA ALA A 66 9.71 -17.72 -21.34
C ALA A 66 10.74 -16.86 -22.10
N SER A 67 11.15 -15.71 -21.55
CA SER A 67 12.08 -14.79 -22.19
C SER A 67 13.55 -15.14 -21.95
N GLN A 68 13.87 -15.95 -20.94
CA GLN A 68 15.22 -16.31 -20.54
C GLN A 68 15.26 -17.65 -19.77
N SER A 69 16.47 -18.25 -19.61
CA SER A 69 16.64 -19.55 -18.93
C SER A 69 17.63 -19.52 -17.77
N ARG A 70 18.17 -18.35 -17.40
CA ARG A 70 19.23 -18.19 -16.41
C ARG A 70 18.70 -17.95 -15.00
N ILE A 71 17.50 -17.36 -14.87
CA ILE A 71 16.89 -16.98 -13.61
C ILE A 71 15.54 -17.67 -13.49
N ARG A 72 15.30 -18.28 -12.35
CA ARG A 72 14.00 -18.81 -11.93
C ARG A 72 13.46 -17.98 -10.80
N VAL A 73 12.28 -17.43 -10.95
CA VAL A 73 11.57 -16.67 -9.94
C VAL A 73 10.60 -17.59 -9.21
N VAL A 74 10.68 -17.63 -7.88
CA VAL A 74 9.72 -18.32 -7.01
C VAL A 74 8.83 -17.26 -6.36
N HIS A 75 7.54 -17.31 -6.65
CA HIS A 75 6.58 -16.37 -6.07
C HIS A 75 6.23 -16.79 -4.64
N ASP A 76 6.60 -15.97 -3.68
CA ASP A 76 6.23 -16.11 -2.28
C ASP A 76 5.14 -15.09 -1.93
N PHE A 77 3.96 -15.57 -1.56
CA PHE A 77 2.81 -14.75 -1.18
C PHE A 77 2.29 -15.06 0.24
N SER A 78 3.01 -15.88 1.01
CA SER A 78 2.51 -16.41 2.28
C SER A 78 3.48 -16.29 3.45
N SER A 79 4.76 -16.01 3.22
CA SER A 79 5.76 -15.88 4.27
C SER A 79 5.54 -14.63 5.13
N ASN A 80 6.04 -14.68 6.35
CA ASN A 80 6.09 -13.50 7.22
C ASN A 80 7.34 -12.68 6.89
N LEU A 81 7.15 -11.54 6.26
CA LEU A 81 8.21 -10.67 5.75
C LEU A 81 9.15 -10.19 6.88
N SER A 82 8.61 -9.63 7.95
CA SER A 82 9.40 -9.15 9.10
C SER A 82 10.24 -10.27 9.72
N ALA A 83 9.68 -11.47 9.85
CA ALA A 83 10.44 -12.62 10.35
C ALA A 83 11.57 -13.04 9.40
N GLY A 84 11.41 -12.89 8.09
CA GLY A 84 12.45 -13.10 7.09
C GLY A 84 13.64 -12.17 7.34
N PHE A 85 13.41 -10.88 7.48
CA PHE A 85 14.47 -9.90 7.77
C PHE A 85 15.17 -10.17 9.12
N VAL A 86 14.41 -10.48 10.17
CA VAL A 86 15.00 -10.81 11.49
C VAL A 86 15.91 -12.03 11.45
N ARG A 87 15.57 -13.04 10.64
CA ARG A 87 16.35 -14.27 10.50
C ARG A 87 17.49 -14.17 9.49
N SER A 88 17.73 -12.99 8.91
CA SER A 88 18.70 -12.78 7.82
C SER A 88 18.43 -13.67 6.60
N ASN A 89 17.17 -13.95 6.34
CA ASN A 89 16.68 -14.70 5.19
C ASN A 89 15.46 -13.98 4.58
N PRO A 90 15.61 -12.72 4.15
CA PRO A 90 14.54 -12.00 3.44
C PRO A 90 14.36 -12.58 2.03
N PRO A 91 13.28 -12.25 1.31
CA PRO A 91 13.17 -12.54 -0.12
C PRO A 91 14.26 -11.81 -0.91
N ASP A 92 14.47 -12.18 -2.16
CA ASP A 92 15.47 -11.53 -3.02
C ASP A 92 14.91 -10.23 -3.66
N LEU A 93 13.60 -10.16 -3.89
CA LEU A 93 12.87 -8.99 -4.39
C LEU A 93 11.50 -8.92 -3.73
N GLY A 94 11.04 -7.74 -3.37
CA GLY A 94 9.66 -7.52 -2.92
C GLY A 94 8.91 -6.49 -3.77
N CYS A 95 7.60 -6.69 -3.87
CA CYS A 95 6.65 -5.76 -4.49
C CYS A 95 5.38 -5.70 -3.64
N LEU A 96 5.27 -4.69 -2.79
CA LEU A 96 4.18 -4.56 -1.83
C LEU A 96 3.66 -3.13 -1.74
N ASN A 97 2.50 -2.99 -1.12
CA ASN A 97 2.03 -1.69 -0.63
C ASN A 97 3.12 -1.04 0.22
N TYR A 98 3.44 0.22 -0.11
CA TYR A 98 4.45 0.97 0.64
C TYR A 98 3.84 1.47 1.94
N ASN A 99 4.07 0.71 2.97
CA ASN A 99 3.53 0.92 4.31
C ASN A 99 4.64 1.07 5.36
N PHE A 100 4.24 1.28 6.59
CA PHE A 100 5.16 1.45 7.71
C PHE A 100 6.14 0.27 7.91
N GLU A 101 5.74 -0.97 7.56
CA GLU A 101 6.64 -2.14 7.66
C GLU A 101 7.82 -2.02 6.69
N VAL A 102 7.55 -1.69 5.42
CA VAL A 102 8.59 -1.47 4.41
C VAL A 102 9.43 -0.24 4.74
N ALA A 103 8.78 0.83 5.20
CA ALA A 103 9.44 2.06 5.63
C ALA A 103 10.50 1.79 6.70
N ARG A 104 10.23 0.92 7.67
CA ARG A 104 11.22 0.53 8.71
C ARG A 104 12.42 -0.21 8.14
N PHE A 105 12.27 -0.98 7.07
CA PHE A 105 13.42 -1.59 6.39
C PHE A 105 14.27 -0.53 5.69
N VAL A 106 13.65 0.50 5.12
CA VAL A 106 14.35 1.67 4.56
C VAL A 106 15.17 2.35 5.65
N GLU A 107 14.55 2.79 6.74
CA GLU A 107 15.19 3.53 7.85
C GLU A 107 16.40 2.81 8.45
N ARG A 108 16.38 1.47 8.44
CA ARG A 108 17.46 0.62 8.96
C ARG A 108 18.56 0.33 7.93
N GLY A 109 18.46 0.84 6.73
CA GLY A 109 19.39 0.52 5.64
C GLY A 109 19.35 -0.96 5.22
N ALA A 110 18.24 -1.65 5.48
CA ALA A 110 18.07 -3.06 5.17
C ALA A 110 17.73 -3.31 3.69
N LEU A 111 17.49 -2.24 2.91
CA LEU A 111 17.22 -2.31 1.48
C LEU A 111 18.38 -1.71 0.69
N SER A 112 18.65 -2.30 -0.47
CA SER A 112 19.73 -1.91 -1.36
C SER A 112 19.46 -0.57 -2.04
N ASP A 113 20.52 0.11 -2.44
CA ASP A 113 20.42 1.27 -3.31
C ASP A 113 20.03 0.82 -4.74
N LEU A 114 19.03 1.49 -5.30
CA LEU A 114 18.51 1.30 -6.66
C LEU A 114 18.73 2.54 -7.53
N SER A 115 19.40 3.58 -7.04
CA SER A 115 19.56 4.87 -7.73
C SER A 115 20.33 4.79 -9.05
N ASP A 116 21.17 3.77 -9.20
CA ASP A 116 21.96 3.51 -10.40
C ASP A 116 21.14 2.86 -11.53
N LEU A 117 19.96 2.31 -11.22
CA LEU A 117 19.12 1.63 -12.20
C LEU A 117 18.52 2.61 -13.22
N PRO A 118 18.47 2.23 -14.51
CA PRO A 118 17.74 3.01 -15.51
C PRO A 118 16.27 3.23 -15.15
N GLU A 119 15.63 2.26 -14.51
CA GLU A 119 14.25 2.27 -14.05
C GLU A 119 14.02 3.39 -13.01
N ALA A 120 14.95 3.61 -12.10
CA ALA A 120 14.87 4.68 -11.12
C ALA A 120 14.82 6.08 -11.78
N LYS A 121 15.52 6.25 -12.90
CA LYS A 121 15.54 7.53 -13.65
C LYS A 121 14.26 7.79 -14.44
N ARG A 122 13.44 6.78 -14.63
CA ARG A 122 12.12 6.90 -15.27
C ARG A 122 11.01 7.29 -14.30
N ILE A 123 11.24 7.15 -12.99
CA ILE A 123 10.22 7.52 -11.99
C ILE A 123 9.87 9.00 -12.14
N ASN A 124 8.58 9.30 -12.13
CA ASN A 124 8.08 10.66 -12.15
C ASN A 124 8.58 11.42 -10.90
N PRO A 125 9.31 12.56 -11.08
CA PRO A 125 9.87 13.32 -9.96
C PRO A 125 8.83 13.77 -8.92
N ALA A 126 7.55 13.85 -9.28
CA ALA A 126 6.48 14.20 -8.35
C ALA A 126 6.09 13.03 -7.41
N ILE A 127 6.42 11.78 -7.77
CA ILE A 127 6.01 10.59 -7.02
C ILE A 127 7.10 10.09 -6.06
N GLN A 128 8.38 10.21 -6.43
CA GLN A 128 9.47 9.77 -5.57
C GLN A 128 9.45 10.42 -4.17
N PRO A 129 9.12 11.72 -4.00
CA PRO A 129 8.98 12.33 -2.69
C PRO A 129 7.92 11.67 -1.78
N LEU A 130 6.88 11.03 -2.32
CA LEU A 130 5.89 10.30 -1.53
C LEU A 130 6.51 9.08 -0.81
N ILE A 131 7.52 8.44 -1.42
CA ILE A 131 8.31 7.40 -0.77
C ILE A 131 9.15 7.99 0.36
N GLU A 132 9.86 9.09 0.08
CA GLU A 132 10.83 9.70 0.98
C GLU A 132 10.19 10.34 2.21
N GLN A 133 8.97 10.91 2.07
CA GLN A 133 8.17 11.43 3.19
C GLN A 133 7.85 10.34 4.23
N THR A 134 7.64 9.10 3.78
CA THR A 134 7.37 7.99 4.68
C THR A 134 8.64 7.52 5.37
N ALA A 135 9.70 7.26 4.60
CA ALA A 135 11.02 6.88 5.10
C ALA A 135 12.11 7.13 4.05
N SER A 136 13.29 7.49 4.51
CA SER A 136 14.49 7.64 3.68
C SER A 136 15.71 7.02 4.36
N TYR A 137 16.73 6.69 3.57
CA TYR A 137 18.04 6.32 4.06
C TYR A 137 19.09 7.19 3.34
N PRO A 138 20.08 7.74 4.06
CA PRO A 138 21.04 8.68 3.48
C PRO A 138 21.68 8.16 2.19
N ASP A 139 21.68 9.00 1.16
CA ASP A 139 22.32 8.75 -0.14
C ASP A 139 21.84 7.50 -0.88
N ARG A 140 20.59 7.04 -0.63
CA ARG A 140 20.02 5.85 -1.29
C ARG A 140 18.59 6.07 -1.79
N THR A 141 18.31 5.54 -2.97
CA THR A 141 16.95 5.25 -3.45
C THR A 141 16.64 3.78 -3.15
N SER A 142 16.08 3.52 -1.97
CA SER A 142 15.87 2.13 -1.49
C SER A 142 14.61 1.48 -2.02
N VAL A 143 13.67 2.25 -2.59
CA VAL A 143 12.36 1.80 -3.03
C VAL A 143 11.98 2.53 -4.32
N LEU A 144 11.47 1.78 -5.30
CA LEU A 144 10.88 2.35 -6.52
C LEU A 144 9.35 2.16 -6.49
N PRO A 145 8.56 3.21 -6.65
CA PRO A 145 7.10 3.07 -6.79
C PRO A 145 6.78 2.25 -8.04
N TYR A 146 5.71 1.45 -7.99
CA TYR A 146 5.23 0.62 -9.07
C TYR A 146 3.81 1.00 -9.52
N SER A 147 2.97 1.41 -8.57
CA SER A 147 1.64 1.95 -8.87
C SER A 147 1.21 3.00 -7.85
N LEU A 148 0.38 3.95 -8.29
CA LEU A 148 -0.17 5.01 -7.46
C LEU A 148 -1.68 4.94 -7.48
N MET A 149 -2.30 4.75 -6.31
CA MET A 149 -3.75 4.87 -6.14
C MET A 149 -4.11 6.30 -5.74
N MET A 150 -5.05 6.90 -6.48
CA MET A 150 -5.59 8.23 -6.20
C MET A 150 -7.03 8.07 -5.72
N ALA A 151 -7.23 8.21 -4.41
CA ALA A 151 -8.51 8.02 -3.74
C ALA A 151 -9.25 9.35 -3.60
N ALA A 152 -10.55 9.35 -3.91
CA ALA A 152 -11.37 10.54 -3.97
C ALA A 152 -12.83 10.22 -3.60
N VAL A 153 -13.66 11.24 -3.51
CA VAL A 153 -15.11 11.06 -3.41
C VAL A 153 -15.60 10.51 -4.75
N LEU A 154 -16.15 9.30 -4.74
CA LEU A 154 -16.89 8.75 -5.88
C LEU A 154 -18.32 9.29 -5.83
N TYR A 155 -18.85 9.75 -6.96
CA TYR A 155 -20.22 10.26 -7.02
C TYR A 155 -21.00 9.67 -8.19
N ASN A 156 -22.30 9.52 -8.01
CA ASN A 156 -23.24 9.09 -9.04
C ASN A 156 -23.63 10.28 -9.92
N ARG A 157 -23.13 10.31 -11.17
CA ARG A 157 -23.38 11.42 -12.11
C ARG A 157 -24.86 11.57 -12.44
N ASP A 158 -25.61 10.49 -12.50
CA ASP A 158 -27.03 10.55 -12.84
C ASP A 158 -27.85 11.20 -11.71
N ILE A 159 -27.50 10.92 -10.44
CA ILE A 159 -28.11 11.59 -9.29
C ILE A 159 -27.78 13.09 -9.31
N PHE A 160 -26.49 13.45 -9.50
CA PHE A 160 -26.08 14.85 -9.58
C PHE A 160 -26.80 15.58 -10.70
N ALA A 161 -26.84 15.02 -11.91
CA ALA A 161 -27.54 15.59 -13.05
C ALA A 161 -29.05 15.74 -12.79
N ALA A 162 -29.71 14.74 -12.21
CA ALA A 162 -31.14 14.78 -11.89
C ALA A 162 -31.51 15.86 -10.86
N GLN A 163 -30.56 16.18 -9.96
CA GLN A 163 -30.72 17.22 -8.94
C GLN A 163 -30.17 18.60 -9.39
N GLY A 164 -29.58 18.70 -10.60
CA GLY A 164 -28.95 19.93 -11.10
C GLY A 164 -27.73 20.35 -10.28
N LEU A 165 -26.98 19.39 -9.72
CA LEU A 165 -25.80 19.63 -8.89
C LEU A 165 -24.55 19.64 -9.74
N GLU A 166 -23.65 20.57 -9.45
CA GLU A 166 -22.29 20.60 -9.98
C GLU A 166 -21.32 19.94 -8.99
N VAL A 167 -20.16 19.52 -9.48
CA VAL A 167 -19.08 18.97 -8.62
C VAL A 167 -18.54 20.11 -7.75
N PRO A 168 -18.57 19.97 -6.42
CA PRO A 168 -18.12 21.03 -5.52
C PRO A 168 -16.60 21.21 -5.58
N THR A 169 -16.17 22.46 -5.57
CA THR A 169 -14.74 22.85 -5.59
C THR A 169 -14.30 23.50 -4.29
N THR A 170 -15.23 23.87 -3.43
CA THR A 170 -15.00 24.49 -2.12
C THR A 170 -15.75 23.74 -1.02
N TRP A 171 -15.31 23.92 0.23
CA TRP A 171 -15.97 23.35 1.40
C TRP A 171 -17.44 23.79 1.51
N THR A 172 -17.69 25.09 1.34
CA THR A 172 -19.06 25.63 1.38
C THR A 172 -19.95 25.01 0.30
N GLU A 173 -19.44 24.83 -0.94
CA GLU A 173 -20.18 24.16 -2.02
C GLU A 173 -20.45 22.69 -1.69
N PHE A 174 -19.48 21.96 -1.10
CA PHE A 174 -19.67 20.57 -0.72
C PHE A 174 -20.78 20.41 0.31
N LEU A 175 -20.81 21.24 1.34
CA LEU A 175 -21.90 21.23 2.33
C LEU A 175 -23.25 21.57 1.67
N ALA A 176 -23.30 22.54 0.76
CA ALA A 176 -24.51 22.89 0.04
C ALA A 176 -25.03 21.73 -0.84
N VAL A 177 -24.15 20.97 -1.49
CA VAL A 177 -24.50 19.73 -2.22
C VAL A 177 -25.10 18.69 -1.26
N CYS A 178 -24.49 18.46 -0.11
CA CYS A 178 -25.01 17.55 0.90
C CYS A 178 -26.39 17.96 1.44
N ASP A 179 -26.59 19.26 1.68
CA ASP A 179 -27.86 19.83 2.14
C ASP A 179 -28.96 19.67 1.07
N ALA A 180 -28.64 19.95 -0.19
CA ALA A 180 -29.58 19.82 -1.31
C ALA A 180 -30.02 18.35 -1.49
N LEU A 181 -29.08 17.39 -1.42
CA LEU A 181 -29.38 15.96 -1.50
C LEU A 181 -30.28 15.52 -0.33
N THR A 182 -29.95 15.97 0.89
CA THR A 182 -30.75 15.69 2.09
C THR A 182 -32.17 16.24 1.95
N ALA A 183 -32.34 17.47 1.46
CA ALA A 183 -33.65 18.09 1.22
C ALA A 183 -34.45 17.35 0.15
N ALA A 184 -33.79 16.72 -0.82
CA ALA A 184 -34.40 15.86 -1.83
C ALA A 184 -34.72 14.43 -1.32
N GLY A 185 -34.40 14.11 -0.07
CA GLY A 185 -34.59 12.78 0.52
C GLY A 185 -33.59 11.73 0.02
N ILE A 186 -32.45 12.18 -0.54
CA ILE A 186 -31.37 11.34 -1.04
C ILE A 186 -30.28 11.28 0.03
N THR A 187 -29.79 10.09 0.38
CA THR A 187 -28.63 9.97 1.25
C THR A 187 -27.40 10.58 0.57
N PRO A 188 -26.78 11.64 1.14
CA PRO A 188 -25.62 12.26 0.49
C PRO A 188 -24.44 11.31 0.39
N ILE A 189 -24.05 10.65 1.50
CA ILE A 189 -22.87 9.82 1.59
C ILE A 189 -23.25 8.44 2.16
N TYR A 190 -22.85 7.36 1.50
CA TYR A 190 -22.94 6.05 2.13
C TYR A 190 -21.65 5.72 2.88
N SER A 191 -21.76 5.58 4.19
CA SER A 191 -20.65 5.29 5.08
C SER A 191 -20.74 3.87 5.66
N THR A 192 -19.58 3.27 5.94
CA THR A 192 -19.44 1.86 6.28
C THR A 192 -18.58 1.68 7.55
N TYR A 193 -19.03 2.29 8.65
CA TYR A 193 -18.25 2.41 9.91
C TYR A 193 -18.01 1.09 10.63
N LYS A 194 -18.67 -0.01 10.21
CA LYS A 194 -18.35 -1.35 10.73
C LYS A 194 -16.91 -1.75 10.46
N ASP A 195 -16.36 -1.31 9.33
CA ASP A 195 -14.98 -1.59 8.94
C ASP A 195 -14.10 -0.36 9.25
N PRO A 196 -13.27 -0.38 10.32
CA PRO A 196 -12.53 0.80 10.80
C PRO A 196 -11.63 1.46 9.75
N TRP A 197 -11.09 0.66 8.81
CA TRP A 197 -10.23 1.16 7.76
C TRP A 197 -10.95 2.13 6.81
N THR A 198 -12.28 1.99 6.61
CA THR A 198 -13.04 2.89 5.75
C THR A 198 -13.19 4.29 6.37
N VAL A 199 -13.21 4.37 7.69
CA VAL A 199 -13.19 5.66 8.40
C VAL A 199 -11.82 6.31 8.26
N ALA A 200 -10.74 5.53 8.43
CA ALA A 200 -9.38 6.05 8.37
C ALA A 200 -8.99 6.50 6.96
N GLN A 201 -9.15 5.62 5.96
CA GLN A 201 -8.73 5.92 4.58
C GLN A 201 -9.71 6.79 3.79
N GLY A 202 -10.98 6.81 4.17
CA GLY A 202 -12.00 7.67 3.58
C GLY A 202 -12.11 9.00 4.32
N LEU A 203 -12.89 9.04 5.40
CA LEU A 203 -13.20 10.29 6.10
C LEU A 203 -11.97 11.01 6.67
N PHE A 204 -11.14 10.30 7.43
CA PHE A 204 -10.03 10.92 8.15
C PHE A 204 -8.92 11.38 7.19
N ASP A 205 -8.42 10.48 6.34
CA ASP A 205 -7.32 10.84 5.43
C ASP A 205 -7.70 11.99 4.50
N TYR A 206 -8.96 12.06 4.03
CA TYR A 206 -9.41 13.16 3.16
C TYR A 206 -9.50 14.47 3.94
N SER A 207 -10.06 14.44 5.15
CA SER A 207 -10.21 15.64 5.97
C SER A 207 -8.85 16.22 6.40
N VAL A 208 -7.94 15.36 6.84
CA VAL A 208 -6.60 15.81 7.30
C VAL A 208 -5.72 16.24 6.11
N GLY A 209 -5.70 15.43 5.06
CA GLY A 209 -4.86 15.69 3.88
C GLY A 209 -5.21 16.94 3.12
N GLY A 210 -6.47 17.41 3.23
CA GLY A 210 -6.93 18.67 2.64
C GLY A 210 -6.61 19.91 3.47
N THR A 211 -6.13 19.76 4.72
CA THR A 211 -5.97 20.88 5.66
C THR A 211 -4.63 20.94 6.37
N VAL A 212 -3.93 19.81 6.50
CA VAL A 212 -2.67 19.69 7.24
C VAL A 212 -1.52 19.42 6.29
N ASP A 213 -0.41 20.14 6.46
CA ASP A 213 0.86 19.78 5.84
C ASP A 213 1.42 18.54 6.56
N LEU A 214 1.08 17.36 6.03
CA LEU A 214 1.42 16.08 6.64
C LEU A 214 2.93 15.82 6.67
N ASP A 215 3.67 16.29 5.66
CA ASP A 215 5.12 16.11 5.62
C ASP A 215 5.78 16.88 6.77
N SER A 216 5.47 18.16 6.89
CA SER A 216 5.95 19.00 8.01
C SER A 216 5.49 18.45 9.36
N PHE A 217 4.22 18.05 9.49
CA PHE A 217 3.68 17.52 10.74
C PHE A 217 4.42 16.25 11.21
N PHE A 218 4.52 15.23 10.36
CA PHE A 218 5.15 13.96 10.75
C PHE A 218 6.67 14.09 10.93
N THR A 219 7.33 14.96 10.18
CA THR A 219 8.75 15.29 10.40
C THR A 219 8.95 15.85 11.81
N GLN A 220 8.22 16.89 12.17
CA GLN A 220 8.30 17.50 13.50
C GLN A 220 7.88 16.53 14.61
N LEU A 221 6.85 15.70 14.37
CA LEU A 221 6.40 14.71 15.34
C LEU A 221 7.46 13.64 15.61
N LYS A 222 8.17 13.19 14.58
CA LYS A 222 9.31 12.25 14.69
C LYS A 222 10.47 12.88 15.47
N GLU A 223 10.81 14.17 15.22
CA GLU A 223 11.86 14.88 15.93
C GLU A 223 11.58 15.03 17.43
N GLN A 224 10.35 15.23 17.83
CA GLN A 224 9.94 15.31 19.23
C GLN A 224 10.03 13.97 19.97
N GLY A 225 9.87 12.87 19.26
CA GLY A 225 10.06 11.56 19.83
C GLY A 225 9.10 11.24 20.97
N ALA A 226 9.67 10.87 22.13
CA ALA A 226 8.90 10.52 23.31
C ALA A 226 8.30 11.75 24.05
N ASP A 227 8.66 12.96 23.64
CA ASP A 227 8.21 14.20 24.29
C ASP A 227 6.89 14.73 23.71
N VAL A 228 6.29 14.02 22.76
CA VAL A 228 4.97 14.37 22.19
C VAL A 228 3.90 14.39 23.25
N GLY A 229 3.12 15.50 23.31
CA GLY A 229 2.02 15.69 24.26
C GLY A 229 1.50 17.13 24.25
N ALA A 230 0.74 17.51 25.26
CA ALA A 230 0.02 18.78 25.33
C ALA A 230 0.88 20.05 25.19
N SER A 231 2.17 19.99 25.57
CA SER A 231 3.11 21.11 25.45
C SER A 231 3.95 21.09 24.18
N SER A 232 3.80 20.07 23.34
CA SER A 232 4.56 19.92 22.09
C SER A 232 4.27 21.03 21.09
N PRO A 233 5.24 21.44 20.25
CA PRO A 233 4.99 22.32 19.11
C PRO A 233 3.89 21.79 18.19
N VAL A 234 3.96 20.49 17.85
CA VAL A 234 2.93 19.76 17.09
C VAL A 234 2.43 18.57 17.87
N SER A 235 1.14 18.23 17.72
CA SER A 235 0.53 17.01 18.26
C SER A 235 -0.77 16.70 17.54
N PHE A 236 -1.25 15.44 17.59
CA PHE A 236 -2.55 15.10 17.02
C PHE A 236 -3.67 15.91 17.65
N GLU A 237 -3.64 16.17 18.98
CA GLU A 237 -4.66 16.97 19.63
C GLU A 237 -4.73 18.41 19.08
N LYS A 238 -3.57 19.05 18.81
CA LYS A 238 -3.54 20.45 18.33
C LYS A 238 -3.87 20.56 16.86
N ASP A 239 -3.21 19.77 16.05
CA ASP A 239 -3.16 19.98 14.59
C ASP A 239 -4.30 19.25 13.89
N PHE A 240 -4.86 18.21 14.50
CA PHE A 240 -5.95 17.42 13.92
C PHE A 240 -7.32 17.73 14.53
N ALA A 241 -7.44 18.59 15.54
CA ALA A 241 -8.72 18.95 16.13
C ALA A 241 -9.71 19.53 15.10
N ALA A 242 -9.30 20.56 14.38
CA ALA A 242 -10.15 21.21 13.38
C ALA A 242 -10.48 20.28 12.19
N PRO A 243 -9.52 19.57 11.58
CA PRO A 243 -9.81 18.52 10.56
C PRO A 243 -10.77 17.43 11.04
N VAL A 244 -10.65 16.99 12.28
CA VAL A 244 -11.57 15.98 12.85
C VAL A 244 -12.96 16.55 13.08
N ASP A 245 -13.08 17.82 13.48
CA ASP A 245 -14.38 18.48 13.56
C ASP A 245 -15.05 18.58 12.19
N GLN A 246 -14.30 18.90 11.13
CA GLN A 246 -14.82 18.89 9.76
C GLN A 246 -15.16 17.45 9.30
N MET A 247 -14.34 16.46 9.63
CA MET A 247 -14.65 15.04 9.40
C MET A 247 -16.01 14.66 10.01
N LEU A 248 -16.31 15.11 11.23
CA LEU A 248 -17.60 14.86 11.87
C LEU A 248 -18.76 15.58 11.18
N GLN A 249 -18.53 16.77 10.61
CA GLN A 249 -19.53 17.45 9.77
C GLN A 249 -19.85 16.64 8.52
N VAL A 250 -18.84 16.09 7.85
CA VAL A 250 -19.05 15.16 6.70
C VAL A 250 -19.79 13.90 7.16
N ALA A 251 -19.42 13.33 8.29
CA ALA A 251 -20.05 12.12 8.86
C ALA A 251 -21.54 12.34 9.17
N ALA A 252 -21.97 13.57 9.48
CA ALA A 252 -23.39 13.89 9.75
C ALA A 252 -24.31 13.66 8.53
N TYR A 253 -23.76 13.65 7.31
CA TYR A 253 -24.48 13.37 6.06
C TYR A 253 -24.52 11.88 5.67
N SER A 254 -24.09 10.99 6.57
CA SER A 254 -24.06 9.55 6.33
C SER A 254 -25.44 8.89 6.51
N ASN A 255 -25.58 7.70 5.92
CA ASN A 255 -26.72 6.81 6.17
C ASN A 255 -26.90 6.50 7.66
N PRO A 256 -28.14 6.41 8.17
CA PRO A 256 -28.41 6.24 9.62
C PRO A 256 -27.83 4.96 10.23
N ASN A 257 -27.60 3.94 9.43
CA ASN A 257 -27.13 2.62 9.83
C ASN A 257 -25.63 2.38 9.56
N ALA A 258 -24.85 3.43 9.31
CA ALA A 258 -23.42 3.36 8.97
C ALA A 258 -22.60 2.51 9.96
N ALA A 259 -22.90 2.58 11.27
CA ALA A 259 -22.24 1.81 12.32
C ALA A 259 -22.29 0.27 12.11
N SER A 260 -23.31 -0.23 11.41
CA SER A 260 -23.53 -1.66 11.16
C SER A 260 -23.19 -2.10 9.74
N ARG A 261 -22.81 -1.17 8.85
CA ARG A 261 -22.52 -1.42 7.44
C ARG A 261 -21.04 -1.58 7.22
N GLY A 262 -20.67 -2.64 6.47
CA GLY A 262 -19.30 -2.90 6.04
C GLY A 262 -19.06 -2.42 4.60
N TYR A 263 -17.82 -2.51 4.14
CA TYR A 263 -17.36 -2.07 2.82
C TYR A 263 -18.21 -2.65 1.67
N GLY A 264 -18.50 -3.96 1.70
CA GLY A 264 -19.34 -4.59 0.68
C GLY A 264 -20.78 -4.05 0.65
N ASP A 265 -21.36 -3.71 1.83
CA ASP A 265 -22.68 -3.08 1.91
C ASP A 265 -22.66 -1.70 1.23
N GLY A 266 -21.57 -0.93 1.40
CA GLY A 266 -21.42 0.38 0.78
C GLY A 266 -21.36 0.31 -0.73
N ASN A 267 -20.56 -0.60 -1.28
CA ASN A 267 -20.45 -0.79 -2.73
C ASN A 267 -21.80 -1.19 -3.33
N LEU A 268 -22.52 -2.11 -2.68
CA LEU A 268 -23.85 -2.54 -3.14
C LEU A 268 -24.88 -1.40 -3.08
N ALA A 269 -24.93 -0.67 -1.98
CA ALA A 269 -25.86 0.44 -1.80
C ALA A 269 -25.61 1.56 -2.83
N PHE A 270 -24.36 1.91 -3.07
CA PHE A 270 -23.99 2.89 -4.09
C PHE A 270 -24.34 2.39 -5.50
N SER A 271 -24.09 1.11 -5.80
CA SER A 271 -24.50 0.47 -7.05
C SER A 271 -26.03 0.55 -7.30
N ASN A 272 -26.81 0.48 -6.23
CA ASN A 272 -28.27 0.58 -6.27
C ASN A 272 -28.79 2.03 -6.30
N GLY A 273 -27.93 3.03 -6.22
CA GLY A 273 -28.31 4.45 -6.14
C GLY A 273 -28.91 4.87 -4.80
N GLU A 274 -28.64 4.14 -3.72
CA GLU A 274 -29.14 4.44 -2.37
C GLU A 274 -28.46 5.68 -1.75
N ALA A 275 -27.32 6.10 -2.31
CA ALA A 275 -26.61 7.32 -1.93
C ALA A 275 -25.97 7.98 -3.15
N ALA A 276 -25.76 9.29 -3.06
CA ALA A 276 -25.16 10.07 -4.13
C ALA A 276 -23.63 9.97 -4.17
N MET A 277 -22.99 9.76 -3.03
CA MET A 277 -21.53 9.74 -2.90
C MET A 277 -21.05 8.57 -2.04
N LEU A 278 -19.78 8.16 -2.30
CA LEU A 278 -19.05 7.12 -1.56
C LEU A 278 -17.60 7.58 -1.37
N LEU A 279 -17.14 7.71 -0.14
CA LEU A 279 -15.77 8.12 0.17
C LEU A 279 -14.86 6.88 0.15
N GLN A 280 -14.47 6.48 -1.05
CA GLN A 280 -13.63 5.32 -1.32
C GLN A 280 -12.64 5.62 -2.46
N GLY A 281 -11.72 4.71 -2.72
CA GLY A 281 -10.79 4.85 -3.83
C GLY A 281 -11.18 4.02 -5.06
N PRO A 282 -10.30 4.01 -6.08
CA PRO A 282 -10.54 3.30 -7.35
C PRO A 282 -10.75 1.79 -7.18
N TRP A 283 -10.28 1.21 -6.08
CA TRP A 283 -10.52 -0.20 -5.74
C TRP A 283 -12.00 -0.56 -5.64
N ALA A 284 -12.87 0.41 -5.30
CA ALA A 284 -14.32 0.19 -5.26
C ALA A 284 -14.94 0.04 -6.65
N LEU A 285 -14.34 0.63 -7.70
CA LEU A 285 -14.90 0.63 -9.05
C LEU A 285 -15.12 -0.79 -9.60
N SER A 286 -14.15 -1.66 -9.41
CA SER A 286 -14.25 -3.06 -9.85
C SER A 286 -15.34 -3.83 -9.10
N GLU A 287 -15.54 -3.55 -7.82
CA GLU A 287 -16.59 -4.17 -7.01
C GLU A 287 -17.99 -3.65 -7.41
N ILE A 288 -18.11 -2.33 -7.62
CA ILE A 288 -19.36 -1.70 -8.08
C ILE A 288 -19.75 -2.22 -9.46
N ALA A 289 -18.80 -2.36 -10.39
CA ALA A 289 -19.04 -2.84 -11.75
C ALA A 289 -19.58 -4.28 -11.81
N LYS A 290 -19.36 -5.11 -10.80
CA LYS A 290 -19.97 -6.46 -10.73
C LYS A 290 -21.48 -6.43 -10.61
N THR A 291 -22.03 -5.39 -9.98
CA THR A 291 -23.47 -5.22 -9.75
C THR A 291 -24.09 -4.24 -10.74
N ALA A 292 -23.40 -3.15 -11.04
CA ALA A 292 -23.88 -2.05 -11.88
C ALA A 292 -22.79 -1.64 -12.89
N PRO A 293 -22.55 -2.45 -13.94
CA PRO A 293 -21.46 -2.20 -14.90
C PRO A 293 -21.64 -0.89 -15.70
N ASP A 294 -22.89 -0.44 -15.86
CA ASP A 294 -23.22 0.75 -16.63
C ASP A 294 -23.42 2.03 -15.77
N LEU A 295 -23.16 1.93 -14.45
CA LEU A 295 -23.30 3.07 -13.55
C LEU A 295 -22.32 4.18 -13.91
N SER A 296 -22.81 5.38 -14.17
CA SER A 296 -21.99 6.55 -14.48
C SER A 296 -21.42 7.15 -13.20
N ILE A 297 -20.12 6.88 -12.96
CA ILE A 297 -19.41 7.30 -11.76
C ILE A 297 -18.41 8.39 -12.11
N GLY A 298 -18.40 9.48 -11.33
CA GLY A 298 -17.36 10.49 -11.34
C GLY A 298 -16.53 10.47 -10.06
N ALA A 299 -15.45 11.25 -10.03
CA ALA A 299 -14.60 11.39 -8.87
C ALA A 299 -14.13 12.82 -8.67
N PHE A 300 -14.06 13.29 -7.43
CA PHE A 300 -13.46 14.57 -7.10
C PHE A 300 -12.76 14.52 -5.74
N PRO A 301 -11.67 15.29 -5.52
CA PRO A 301 -11.07 15.41 -4.20
C PRO A 301 -12.06 16.10 -3.25
N LEU A 302 -12.21 15.60 -2.03
CA LEU A 302 -13.03 16.27 -1.01
C LEU A 302 -12.46 17.66 -0.74
N PRO A 303 -13.17 18.74 -1.06
CA PRO A 303 -12.67 20.08 -0.77
C PRO A 303 -12.83 20.36 0.72
N MET A 304 -11.74 20.74 1.39
CA MET A 304 -11.70 20.97 2.84
C MET A 304 -11.55 22.46 3.21
N THR A 305 -11.37 23.31 2.23
CA THR A 305 -11.27 24.78 2.36
C THR A 305 -12.17 25.47 1.33
N ASP A 306 -12.34 26.78 1.45
CA ASP A 306 -13.06 27.58 0.46
C ASP A 306 -12.15 28.14 -0.65
N ASP A 307 -10.88 27.69 -0.70
CA ASP A 307 -9.99 27.94 -1.82
C ASP A 307 -9.97 26.71 -2.75
N PRO A 308 -10.44 26.81 -3.99
CA PRO A 308 -10.46 25.69 -4.92
C PRO A 308 -9.07 25.19 -5.31
N ASP A 309 -8.01 26.01 -5.14
CA ASP A 309 -6.64 25.63 -5.44
C ASP A 309 -5.99 24.77 -4.34
N ASP A 310 -6.55 24.76 -3.13
CA ASP A 310 -6.10 23.90 -2.02
C ASP A 310 -6.46 22.42 -2.19
N ARG A 311 -7.32 22.07 -3.15
CA ARG A 311 -7.77 20.69 -3.35
C ARG A 311 -6.59 19.77 -3.64
N ARG A 312 -6.50 18.68 -2.89
CA ARG A 312 -5.50 17.62 -3.04
C ARG A 312 -6.18 16.27 -3.08
N VAL A 313 -5.66 15.37 -3.92
CA VAL A 313 -6.12 13.98 -3.95
C VAL A 313 -5.32 13.18 -2.93
N ARG A 314 -6.04 12.42 -2.12
CA ARG A 314 -5.38 11.45 -1.24
C ARG A 314 -4.75 10.34 -2.07
N VAL A 315 -3.45 10.10 -1.89
CA VAL A 315 -2.73 9.05 -2.60
C VAL A 315 -2.10 8.03 -1.65
N ASN A 316 -1.86 6.84 -2.19
CA ASN A 316 -0.93 5.88 -1.63
C ASN A 316 -0.13 5.22 -2.75
N VAL A 317 1.12 4.94 -2.46
CA VAL A 317 1.94 4.08 -3.30
C VAL A 317 1.47 2.66 -3.06
N ASP A 318 0.61 2.17 -3.96
CA ASP A 318 -0.10 0.90 -3.80
C ASP A 318 0.85 -0.28 -3.86
N LEU A 319 1.75 -0.27 -4.85
CA LEU A 319 2.86 -1.21 -4.91
C LEU A 319 4.18 -0.46 -5.09
N ALA A 320 5.22 -1.01 -4.46
CA ALA A 320 6.58 -0.50 -4.56
C ALA A 320 7.57 -1.66 -4.56
N LEU A 321 8.61 -1.53 -5.38
CA LEU A 321 9.68 -2.52 -5.58
C LEU A 321 10.88 -2.21 -4.69
N TRP A 322 11.46 -3.23 -4.10
CA TRP A 322 12.66 -3.11 -3.26
C TRP A 322 13.46 -4.41 -3.24
N ILE A 323 14.78 -4.31 -3.06
CA ILE A 323 15.72 -5.43 -2.97
C ILE A 323 16.38 -5.39 -1.60
N PRO A 324 16.30 -6.45 -0.78
CA PRO A 324 17.00 -6.51 0.50
C PRO A 324 18.52 -6.41 0.32
N GLU A 325 19.16 -5.65 1.21
CA GLU A 325 20.63 -5.54 1.22
C GLU A 325 21.31 -6.87 1.51
N ALA A 326 20.65 -7.75 2.25
CA ALA A 326 21.16 -9.08 2.61
C ALA A 326 21.02 -10.13 1.50
N SER A 327 20.33 -9.85 0.38
CA SER A 327 20.28 -10.81 -0.73
C SER A 327 21.66 -10.97 -1.38
N ASP A 328 22.07 -12.21 -1.58
CA ASP A 328 23.28 -12.59 -2.33
C ASP A 328 23.03 -12.75 -3.85
N LYS A 329 21.76 -12.52 -4.29
CA LYS A 329 21.31 -12.67 -5.68
C LYS A 329 20.84 -11.35 -6.27
N LYS A 330 21.39 -10.23 -5.81
CA LYS A 330 20.95 -8.89 -6.21
C LYS A 330 20.93 -8.66 -7.71
N GLU A 331 21.91 -9.18 -8.45
CA GLU A 331 21.97 -9.05 -9.91
C GLU A 331 20.75 -9.70 -10.58
N ALA A 332 20.38 -10.91 -10.17
CA ALA A 332 19.21 -11.60 -10.69
C ALA A 332 17.90 -10.91 -10.28
N ALA A 333 17.84 -10.39 -9.05
CA ALA A 333 16.71 -9.60 -8.57
C ALA A 333 16.54 -8.29 -9.36
N ARG A 334 17.64 -7.59 -9.68
CA ARG A 334 17.64 -6.38 -10.52
C ARG A 334 17.18 -6.68 -11.96
N GLU A 335 17.57 -7.82 -12.53
CA GLU A 335 17.12 -8.22 -13.87
C GLU A 335 15.59 -8.46 -13.88
N PHE A 336 15.05 -9.10 -12.86
CA PHE A 336 13.59 -9.29 -12.76
C PHE A 336 12.86 -7.99 -12.42
N LEU A 337 13.42 -7.12 -11.59
CA LEU A 337 12.89 -5.76 -11.34
C LEU A 337 12.80 -4.97 -12.65
N ALA A 338 13.87 -4.96 -13.45
CA ALA A 338 13.88 -4.29 -14.75
C ALA A 338 12.81 -4.85 -15.71
N PHE A 339 12.56 -6.16 -15.66
CA PHE A 339 11.49 -6.79 -16.42
C PHE A 339 10.10 -6.31 -15.94
N LEU A 340 9.86 -6.26 -14.63
CA LEU A 340 8.61 -5.75 -14.04
C LEU A 340 8.34 -4.30 -14.44
N MET A 341 9.38 -3.49 -14.59
CA MET A 341 9.31 -2.06 -14.93
C MET A 341 9.24 -1.79 -16.46
N GLN A 342 9.17 -2.83 -17.30
CA GLN A 342 8.94 -2.63 -18.74
C GLN A 342 7.56 -2.01 -18.97
N PRO A 343 7.41 -1.01 -19.86
CA PRO A 343 6.14 -0.32 -20.09
C PRO A 343 4.96 -1.25 -20.30
N GLU A 344 5.12 -2.28 -21.14
CA GLU A 344 4.06 -3.26 -21.45
C GLU A 344 3.63 -4.13 -20.24
N ILE A 345 4.36 -4.08 -19.14
CA ILE A 345 4.03 -4.79 -17.91
C ILE A 345 3.46 -3.82 -16.88
N ILE A 346 4.21 -2.77 -16.53
CA ILE A 346 3.78 -1.84 -15.48
C ILE A 346 2.53 -1.05 -15.90
N ASP A 347 2.43 -0.64 -17.16
CA ASP A 347 1.27 0.12 -17.64
C ASP A 347 0.01 -0.74 -17.73
N ALA A 348 0.15 -2.01 -18.15
CA ALA A 348 -0.95 -2.96 -18.11
C ALA A 348 -1.46 -3.20 -16.67
N TYR A 349 -0.51 -3.37 -15.72
CA TYR A 349 -0.87 -3.47 -14.30
C TYR A 349 -1.70 -2.27 -13.84
N ASN A 350 -1.21 -1.05 -14.12
CA ASN A 350 -1.87 0.17 -13.66
C ASN A 350 -3.26 0.36 -14.30
N ALA A 351 -3.40 0.05 -15.59
CA ALA A 351 -4.68 0.12 -16.28
C ALA A 351 -5.70 -0.89 -15.72
N ASP A 352 -5.29 -2.16 -15.53
CA ASP A 352 -6.17 -3.23 -15.04
C ASP A 352 -6.61 -3.02 -13.59
N ASN A 353 -5.81 -2.32 -12.78
CA ASN A 353 -6.07 -2.07 -11.37
C ASN A 353 -6.60 -0.66 -11.07
N ASN A 354 -7.01 0.11 -12.07
CA ASN A 354 -7.50 1.50 -11.91
C ASN A 354 -6.49 2.38 -11.15
N ALA A 355 -5.21 2.23 -11.46
CA ALA A 355 -4.12 2.98 -10.85
C ALA A 355 -3.49 3.97 -11.83
N PHE A 356 -2.81 4.97 -11.30
CA PHE A 356 -1.97 5.87 -12.08
C PHE A 356 -0.56 5.28 -12.23
N GLY A 357 0.02 5.46 -13.40
CA GLY A 357 1.41 5.09 -13.65
C GLY A 357 2.37 5.95 -12.81
N VAL A 358 3.58 5.45 -12.61
CA VAL A 358 4.58 6.08 -11.74
C VAL A 358 5.81 6.55 -12.51
N THR A 359 5.85 6.33 -13.82
CA THR A 359 6.98 6.71 -14.68
C THR A 359 6.65 7.96 -15.50
N THR A 360 7.68 8.67 -15.96
CA THR A 360 7.53 9.89 -16.77
C THR A 360 6.93 9.63 -18.14
N ASP A 361 6.98 8.40 -18.62
CA ASP A 361 6.45 7.93 -19.90
C ASP A 361 5.16 7.10 -19.76
N ALA A 362 4.59 7.04 -18.55
CA ALA A 362 3.32 6.35 -18.31
C ALA A 362 2.18 7.00 -19.12
N PRO A 363 1.31 6.18 -19.73
CA PRO A 363 0.16 6.72 -20.45
C PRO A 363 -0.82 7.39 -19.47
N ALA A 364 -1.55 8.39 -19.96
CA ALA A 364 -2.66 8.97 -19.22
C ALA A 364 -3.74 7.91 -18.94
N VAL A 365 -4.44 8.03 -17.82
CA VAL A 365 -5.52 7.12 -17.47
C VAL A 365 -6.69 7.26 -18.45
N THR A 366 -7.31 6.14 -18.80
CA THR A 366 -8.45 6.10 -19.72
C THR A 366 -9.77 5.73 -19.05
N GLN A 367 -9.72 5.26 -17.82
CA GLN A 367 -10.92 4.92 -17.05
C GLN A 367 -11.71 6.20 -16.75
N PRO A 368 -13.01 6.32 -17.15
CA PRO A 368 -13.75 7.58 -17.15
C PRO A 368 -13.83 8.29 -15.81
N THR A 369 -13.87 7.55 -14.69
CA THR A 369 -13.86 8.13 -13.34
C THR A 369 -12.51 8.73 -12.99
N LEU A 370 -11.40 8.11 -13.41
CA LEU A 370 -10.07 8.55 -13.07
C LEU A 370 -9.58 9.72 -13.92
N VAL A 371 -10.13 9.88 -15.13
CA VAL A 371 -9.81 11.04 -16.00
C VAL A 371 -10.08 12.37 -15.28
N GLU A 372 -11.10 12.44 -14.42
CA GLU A 372 -11.40 13.63 -13.61
C GLU A 372 -10.31 13.96 -12.56
N LEU A 373 -9.46 12.99 -12.23
CA LEU A 373 -8.34 13.16 -11.30
C LEU A 373 -7.01 13.45 -12.01
N GLN A 374 -6.96 13.35 -13.35
CA GLN A 374 -5.73 13.52 -14.13
C GLN A 374 -5.09 14.90 -13.90
N GLU A 375 -5.90 15.97 -13.80
CA GLU A 375 -5.38 17.31 -13.54
C GLU A 375 -4.60 17.42 -12.22
N PHE A 376 -5.03 16.68 -11.19
CA PHE A 376 -4.36 16.65 -9.88
C PHE A 376 -3.06 15.84 -9.96
N TYR A 377 -3.05 14.77 -10.75
CA TYR A 377 -1.84 14.02 -11.04
C TYR A 377 -0.81 14.90 -11.75
N ASP A 378 -1.21 15.61 -12.81
CA ASP A 378 -0.34 16.45 -13.62
C ASP A 378 0.27 17.62 -12.84
N ARG A 379 -0.49 18.17 -11.86
CA ARG A 379 -0.04 19.25 -10.97
C ARG A 379 0.70 18.75 -9.73
N ALA A 380 0.83 17.44 -9.53
CA ALA A 380 1.32 16.84 -8.27
C ALA A 380 0.53 17.34 -7.03
N ALA A 381 -0.78 17.58 -7.18
CA ALA A 381 -1.65 18.00 -6.09
C ALA A 381 -2.06 16.79 -5.23
N PHE A 382 -1.08 16.22 -4.54
CA PHE A 382 -1.21 15.00 -3.75
C PHE A 382 -1.21 15.29 -2.25
N SER A 383 -1.84 14.38 -1.49
CA SER A 383 -1.65 14.25 -0.06
C SER A 383 -1.55 12.76 0.28
N LEU A 384 -0.51 12.36 1.00
CA LEU A 384 -0.46 11.00 1.54
C LEU A 384 -1.60 10.79 2.54
N GLY A 385 -2.10 9.56 2.64
CA GLY A 385 -3.01 9.21 3.72
C GLY A 385 -2.30 9.27 5.07
N ALA A 386 -2.71 10.18 5.95
CA ALA A 386 -2.14 10.32 7.29
C ALA A 386 -2.18 9.00 8.06
N SER A 387 -3.22 8.20 7.85
CA SER A 387 -3.39 6.88 8.47
C SER A 387 -2.26 5.89 8.13
N GLN A 388 -1.56 6.08 7.01
CA GLN A 388 -0.44 5.22 6.60
C GLN A 388 0.90 5.64 7.22
N LEU A 389 1.00 6.87 7.71
CA LEU A 389 2.19 7.41 8.36
C LEU A 389 2.22 7.09 9.88
N VAL A 390 1.12 6.52 10.41
CA VAL A 390 1.04 6.12 11.80
C VAL A 390 1.39 4.63 11.95
N PRO A 391 2.30 4.27 12.88
CA PRO A 391 2.69 2.88 13.11
C PRO A 391 1.51 1.95 13.38
N GLN A 392 1.51 0.75 12.79
CA GLN A 392 0.41 -0.22 12.90
C GLN A 392 0.13 -0.71 14.33
N ASN A 393 1.09 -0.58 15.24
CA ASN A 393 0.92 -0.91 16.65
C ASN A 393 0.18 0.18 17.46
N ILE A 394 -0.14 1.32 16.82
CA ILE A 394 -1.13 2.30 17.28
C ILE A 394 -2.45 1.96 16.59
N PRO A 395 -3.52 1.59 17.31
CA PRO A 395 -4.78 1.17 16.68
C PRO A 395 -5.60 2.38 16.17
N LEU A 396 -4.97 3.20 15.32
CA LEU A 396 -5.53 4.46 14.81
C LEU A 396 -6.93 4.26 14.23
N GLN A 397 -7.10 3.24 13.38
CA GLN A 397 -8.38 2.99 12.71
C GLN A 397 -9.53 2.77 13.71
N ASN A 398 -9.26 2.06 14.83
CA ASN A 398 -10.26 1.84 15.89
C ASN A 398 -10.55 3.12 16.67
N TYR A 399 -9.53 3.97 16.89
CA TYR A 399 -9.73 5.27 17.55
C TYR A 399 -10.61 6.18 16.69
N LEU A 400 -10.34 6.25 15.40
CA LEU A 400 -11.13 7.06 14.46
C LEU A 400 -12.56 6.53 14.31
N GLN A 401 -12.73 5.20 14.24
CA GLN A 401 -14.06 4.58 14.31
C GLN A 401 -14.78 4.97 15.59
N GLY A 402 -14.10 4.95 16.74
CA GLY A 402 -14.66 5.39 18.01
C GLY A 402 -15.19 6.83 17.95
N ILE A 403 -14.46 7.75 17.32
CA ILE A 403 -14.87 9.16 17.16
C ILE A 403 -16.19 9.25 16.39
N VAL A 404 -16.32 8.63 15.21
CA VAL A 404 -17.57 8.68 14.44
C VAL A 404 -18.73 7.93 15.12
N LEU A 405 -18.45 7.07 16.10
CA LEU A 405 -19.44 6.38 16.92
C LEU A 405 -19.72 7.08 18.26
N GLY A 406 -19.17 8.28 18.48
CA GLY A 406 -19.49 9.15 19.61
C GLY A 406 -18.46 9.22 20.73
N SER A 407 -17.24 8.68 20.54
CA SER A 407 -16.14 8.94 21.45
C SER A 407 -15.71 10.41 21.39
N ASP A 408 -15.27 10.97 22.53
CA ASP A 408 -14.78 12.35 22.58
C ASP A 408 -13.52 12.55 21.72
N PRO A 409 -13.56 13.42 20.69
CA PRO A 409 -12.45 13.60 19.76
C PRO A 409 -11.15 14.07 20.45
N ALA A 410 -11.25 15.07 21.33
CA ALA A 410 -10.08 15.62 22.00
C ALA A 410 -9.38 14.58 22.89
N SER A 411 -10.14 13.77 23.63
CA SER A 411 -9.60 12.68 24.45
C SER A 411 -8.96 11.58 23.59
N THR A 412 -9.56 11.30 22.43
CA THR A 412 -9.03 10.29 21.49
C THR A 412 -7.73 10.76 20.87
N LEU A 413 -7.65 12.02 20.41
CA LEU A 413 -6.44 12.60 19.84
C LEU A 413 -5.28 12.64 20.86
N ARG A 414 -5.56 13.00 22.13
CA ARG A 414 -4.56 12.88 23.23
C ARG A 414 -4.09 11.44 23.43
N THR A 415 -4.97 10.46 23.26
CA THR A 415 -4.59 9.04 23.37
C THR A 415 -3.65 8.66 22.24
N ILE A 416 -3.87 9.16 21.02
CA ILE A 416 -2.96 8.94 19.88
C ILE A 416 -1.59 9.56 20.17
N ASP A 417 -1.53 10.80 20.70
CA ASP A 417 -0.28 11.44 21.13
C ASP A 417 0.48 10.58 22.14
N ALA A 418 -0.21 10.10 23.18
CA ALA A 418 0.40 9.26 24.20
C ALA A 418 0.89 7.90 23.64
N ASP A 419 0.16 7.31 22.72
CA ASP A 419 0.57 6.07 22.06
C ASP A 419 1.75 6.31 21.14
N TRP A 420 1.77 7.41 20.40
CA TRP A 420 2.92 7.82 19.60
C TRP A 420 4.18 7.94 20.45
N ALA A 421 4.13 8.75 21.52
CA ALA A 421 5.25 8.95 22.44
C ALA A 421 5.77 7.63 23.04
N ARG A 422 4.90 6.65 23.26
CA ARG A 422 5.23 5.37 23.89
C ARG A 422 5.74 4.33 22.89
N ILE A 423 5.22 4.29 21.66
CA ILE A 423 5.30 3.15 20.76
C ILE A 423 6.15 3.46 19.53
N ALA A 424 5.96 4.61 18.90
CA ALA A 424 6.59 4.94 17.63
C ALA A 424 8.14 4.90 17.65
N PHE A 425 8.75 5.13 18.81
CA PHE A 425 10.21 5.18 19.02
C PHE A 425 10.80 3.90 19.62
N ARG A 426 10.00 2.94 19.99
CA ARG A 426 10.46 1.65 20.53
C ARG A 426 10.51 0.54 19.50
N SER A 427 10.08 0.81 18.29
CA SER A 427 9.91 -0.18 17.23
C SER A 427 11.08 -0.19 16.23
#